data_2665bb439b6a3d3f7b6a9128b2812df0
#
_entry.id   2665bb439b6a3d3f7b6a9128b2812df0
#
_cell.length_a   1.000
_cell.length_b   1.000
_cell.length_c   1.000
_cell.angle_alpha   90.00
_cell.angle_beta   90.00
_cell.angle_gamma   90.00
#
_symmetry.space_group_name_H-M   'P 1'
#
loop_
_entity.id
_entity.type
_entity.pdbx_description
1 polymer ?
#
loop_
_entity_poly.entity_id
_entity_poly.type
_entity_poly.pdbx_seq_one_letter_code
_entity_poly.pdbx_strand_id
1 'polypeptide(L)'
;MPSAEPRRFPPVRCTDALQFTLRNVYVVPSRFGWCWLLACLLLLVLAFNSGAAAPLLLAGLCLGLFLLALLLTPLNLRGLCLRAGEPAPGFAGAPLQYPLLSHTHHGHGAVGVRLLREPFPAQPPRVDIGPGEGRLSLVWRPQGRGLQHPGPIVVESWAPLGMFRCWGVWRPPGQQLVYPAPLPGPVGRWCPPQADREGEGAWWDLTAHRPEDGLARVAWGVLARGGGWQRRRFAGEGQGAQWLQHHPALPRERALAALAAAVLEADRAGITYGLRLDGSDVPPGRGRAQRDRCLAALALAP
;
A
#
# COMPACT_ATOMS: atom_id res chain seq x y z
N MET A 1 -33.90 4.18 13.12
CA MET A 1 -32.65 3.57 12.69
C MET A 1 -32.34 2.43 13.64
N PRO A 2 -32.36 1.15 13.22
CA PRO A 2 -32.04 0.05 14.12
C PRO A 2 -30.51 -0.01 14.28
N SER A 3 -30.05 0.15 15.51
CA SER A 3 -28.68 -0.07 15.93
C SER A 3 -28.27 -1.51 15.63
N ALA A 4 -27.30 -1.65 14.71
CA ALA A 4 -26.73 -2.94 14.39
C ALA A 4 -25.98 -3.46 15.63
N GLU A 5 -26.48 -4.54 16.23
CA GLU A 5 -25.76 -5.29 17.24
C GLU A 5 -24.34 -5.60 16.79
N PRO A 6 -23.34 -5.45 17.68
CA PRO A 6 -21.96 -5.79 17.36
C PRO A 6 -21.88 -7.31 17.09
N ARG A 7 -21.76 -7.70 15.83
CA ARG A 7 -21.47 -9.09 15.45
C ARG A 7 -20.23 -9.52 16.23
N ARG A 8 -20.40 -10.51 17.12
CA ARG A 8 -19.27 -11.12 17.84
C ARG A 8 -18.32 -11.74 16.82
N PHE A 9 -17.21 -11.04 16.57
CA PHE A 9 -16.15 -11.56 15.72
C PHE A 9 -15.32 -12.58 16.50
N PRO A 10 -14.86 -13.64 15.83
CA PRO A 10 -13.98 -14.62 16.44
C PRO A 10 -12.67 -13.96 16.95
N PRO A 11 -11.97 -14.60 17.89
CA PRO A 11 -10.71 -14.06 18.42
C PRO A 11 -9.70 -13.87 17.29
N VAL A 12 -9.16 -12.65 17.19
CA VAL A 12 -8.14 -12.29 16.20
C VAL A 12 -6.82 -12.89 16.63
N ARG A 13 -6.23 -13.74 15.79
CA ARG A 13 -4.91 -14.31 16.05
C ARG A 13 -3.82 -13.40 15.50
N CYS A 14 -2.88 -13.03 16.37
CA CYS A 14 -1.64 -12.33 15.99
C CYS A 14 -0.53 -13.36 15.96
N THR A 15 -0.22 -13.90 14.79
CA THR A 15 0.87 -14.84 14.56
C THR A 15 1.58 -14.47 13.26
N ASP A 16 2.87 -14.77 13.15
CA ASP A 16 3.67 -14.48 11.95
C ASP A 16 3.16 -15.21 10.71
N ALA A 17 2.52 -16.36 10.90
CA ALA A 17 1.85 -17.09 9.85
C ALA A 17 0.47 -17.55 10.31
N LEU A 18 -0.50 -17.45 9.44
CA LEU A 18 -1.82 -18.05 9.63
C LEU A 18 -1.85 -19.39 8.90
N GLN A 19 -2.07 -20.46 9.64
CA GLN A 19 -2.37 -21.77 9.08
C GLN A 19 -3.85 -22.09 9.27
N PHE A 20 -4.57 -22.33 8.19
CA PHE A 20 -5.97 -22.71 8.23
C PHE A 20 -6.13 -24.15 8.66
N THR A 21 -6.84 -24.35 9.77
CA THR A 21 -7.28 -25.65 10.30
C THR A 21 -8.80 -25.62 10.44
N LEU A 22 -9.44 -26.78 10.50
CA LEU A 22 -10.90 -26.87 10.67
C LEU A 22 -11.41 -26.16 11.95
N ARG A 23 -10.54 -25.92 12.94
CA ARG A 23 -10.87 -25.21 14.18
C ARG A 23 -10.87 -23.68 14.04
N ASN A 24 -10.27 -23.15 12.97
CA ASN A 24 -10.09 -21.71 12.75
C ASN A 24 -10.97 -21.18 11.63
N VAL A 25 -11.77 -22.05 11.03
CA VAL A 25 -12.64 -21.72 9.90
C VAL A 25 -14.08 -21.71 10.37
N TYR A 26 -14.76 -20.63 10.09
CA TYR A 26 -16.18 -20.46 10.33
C TYR A 26 -16.92 -20.72 9.02
N VAL A 27 -18.06 -21.41 9.10
CA VAL A 27 -18.88 -21.77 7.93
C VAL A 27 -20.30 -21.30 8.16
N VAL A 28 -20.86 -20.63 7.16
CA VAL A 28 -22.26 -20.18 7.16
C VAL A 28 -22.84 -20.40 5.77
N PRO A 29 -24.12 -20.83 5.67
CA PRO A 29 -24.79 -20.90 4.39
C PRO A 29 -24.81 -19.54 3.68
N SER A 30 -24.50 -19.52 2.38
CA SER A 30 -24.62 -18.34 1.54
C SER A 30 -26.10 -18.05 1.24
N ARG A 31 -26.39 -16.92 0.60
CA ARG A 31 -27.74 -16.64 0.10
C ARG A 31 -28.20 -17.72 -0.86
N PHE A 32 -27.30 -18.21 -1.70
CA PHE A 32 -27.60 -19.34 -2.60
C PHE A 32 -27.86 -20.63 -1.82
N GLY A 33 -27.09 -20.92 -0.77
CA GLY A 33 -27.32 -22.08 0.11
C GLY A 33 -28.67 -22.05 0.79
N TRP A 34 -29.16 -20.89 1.23
CA TRP A 34 -30.53 -20.76 1.79
C TRP A 34 -31.59 -20.98 0.74
N CYS A 35 -31.44 -20.43 -0.48
CA CYS A 35 -32.36 -20.70 -1.58
C CYS A 35 -32.38 -22.19 -1.95
N TRP A 36 -31.23 -22.86 -1.92
CA TRP A 36 -31.11 -24.28 -2.17
C TRP A 36 -31.88 -25.13 -1.12
N LEU A 37 -31.72 -24.79 0.17
CA LEU A 37 -32.46 -25.44 1.25
C LEU A 37 -33.97 -25.26 1.09
N LEU A 38 -34.41 -24.05 0.73
CA LEU A 38 -35.81 -23.80 0.46
C LEU A 38 -36.33 -24.67 -0.70
N ALA A 39 -35.54 -24.78 -1.77
CA ALA A 39 -35.90 -25.65 -2.91
C ALA A 39 -35.99 -27.13 -2.48
N CYS A 40 -35.04 -27.60 -1.65
CA CYS A 40 -35.13 -28.95 -1.10
C CYS A 40 -36.40 -29.18 -0.28
N LEU A 41 -36.78 -28.20 0.56
CA LEU A 41 -38.01 -28.26 1.37
C LEU A 41 -39.24 -28.30 0.49
N LEU A 42 -39.32 -27.48 -0.55
CA LEU A 42 -40.43 -27.47 -1.49
C LEU A 42 -40.57 -28.82 -2.24
N LEU A 43 -39.44 -29.40 -2.65
CA LEU A 43 -39.44 -30.73 -3.28
C LEU A 43 -39.92 -31.83 -2.32
N LEU A 44 -39.54 -31.76 -1.04
CA LEU A 44 -40.05 -32.69 -0.03
C LEU A 44 -41.56 -32.55 0.16
N VAL A 45 -42.06 -31.31 0.28
CA VAL A 45 -43.53 -31.07 0.38
C VAL A 45 -44.27 -31.61 -0.86
N LEU A 46 -43.72 -31.38 -2.04
CA LEU A 46 -44.28 -31.91 -3.28
C LEU A 46 -44.29 -33.45 -3.29
N ALA A 47 -43.19 -34.05 -2.84
CA ALA A 47 -43.08 -35.51 -2.75
C ALA A 47 -44.17 -36.13 -1.83
N PHE A 48 -44.35 -35.54 -0.65
CA PHE A 48 -45.38 -36.01 0.28
C PHE A 48 -46.78 -35.78 -0.21
N ASN A 49 -47.06 -34.66 -0.90
CA ASN A 49 -48.40 -34.39 -1.46
C ASN A 49 -48.74 -35.25 -2.68
N SER A 50 -47.77 -35.50 -3.55
CA SER A 50 -47.99 -36.24 -4.80
C SER A 50 -47.91 -37.77 -4.61
N GLY A 51 -47.31 -38.25 -3.52
CA GLY A 51 -47.00 -39.67 -3.32
C GLY A 51 -46.00 -40.21 -4.36
N ALA A 52 -45.40 -39.37 -5.18
CA ALA A 52 -44.50 -39.74 -6.25
C ALA A 52 -43.03 -39.92 -5.74
N ALA A 53 -42.36 -40.98 -6.20
CA ALA A 53 -41.00 -41.27 -5.82
C ALA A 53 -39.98 -40.27 -6.45
N ALA A 54 -40.26 -39.72 -7.62
CA ALA A 54 -39.32 -38.86 -8.35
C ALA A 54 -38.98 -37.58 -7.60
N PRO A 55 -39.91 -36.76 -7.05
CA PRO A 55 -39.58 -35.59 -6.26
C PRO A 55 -38.80 -35.93 -4.98
N LEU A 56 -39.11 -37.09 -4.37
CA LEU A 56 -38.38 -37.55 -3.16
C LEU A 56 -36.93 -37.87 -3.46
N LEU A 57 -36.67 -38.59 -4.55
CA LEU A 57 -35.30 -38.89 -4.98
C LEU A 57 -34.52 -37.63 -5.32
N LEU A 58 -35.16 -36.68 -6.01
CA LEU A 58 -34.53 -35.41 -6.34
C LEU A 58 -34.21 -34.57 -5.09
N ALA A 59 -35.13 -34.48 -4.14
CA ALA A 59 -34.92 -33.84 -2.85
C ALA A 59 -33.74 -34.46 -2.09
N GLY A 60 -33.69 -35.81 -2.06
CA GLY A 60 -32.58 -36.55 -1.44
C GLY A 60 -31.22 -36.22 -2.10
N LEU A 61 -31.17 -36.18 -3.43
CA LEU A 61 -29.98 -35.81 -4.18
C LEU A 61 -29.54 -34.36 -3.88
N CYS A 62 -30.49 -33.41 -3.90
CA CYS A 62 -30.21 -32.00 -3.59
C CYS A 62 -29.74 -31.83 -2.15
N LEU A 63 -30.31 -32.52 -1.19
CA LEU A 63 -29.86 -32.50 0.20
C LEU A 63 -28.48 -33.14 0.36
N GLY A 64 -28.24 -34.25 -0.34
CA GLY A 64 -26.92 -34.91 -0.38
C GLY A 64 -25.81 -33.97 -0.90
N LEU A 65 -26.09 -33.23 -2.00
CA LEU A 65 -25.18 -32.23 -2.53
C LEU A 65 -24.95 -31.06 -1.55
N PHE A 66 -25.99 -30.64 -0.83
CA PHE A 66 -25.86 -29.59 0.19
C PHE A 66 -24.95 -30.05 1.35
N LEU A 67 -25.13 -31.26 1.86
CA LEU A 67 -24.30 -31.82 2.90
C LEU A 67 -22.84 -32.04 2.43
N LEU A 68 -22.69 -32.50 1.20
CA LEU A 68 -21.33 -32.60 0.59
C LEU A 68 -20.67 -31.24 0.49
N ALA A 69 -21.39 -30.19 0.08
CA ALA A 69 -20.86 -28.83 0.05
C ALA A 69 -20.47 -28.33 1.45
N LEU A 70 -21.22 -28.65 2.49
CA LEU A 70 -20.90 -28.32 3.87
C LEU A 70 -19.55 -28.92 4.31
N LEU A 71 -19.25 -30.14 3.87
CA LEU A 71 -17.97 -30.80 4.16
C LEU A 71 -16.83 -30.26 3.32
N LEU A 72 -17.03 -30.05 2.03
CA LEU A 72 -15.99 -29.64 1.11
C LEU A 72 -15.56 -28.18 1.28
N THR A 73 -16.48 -27.27 1.64
CA THR A 73 -16.17 -25.84 1.72
C THR A 73 -15.10 -25.51 2.76
N PRO A 74 -15.12 -26.00 4.01
CA PRO A 74 -14.04 -25.75 4.97
C PRO A 74 -12.74 -26.48 4.59
N LEU A 75 -12.83 -27.64 3.91
CA LEU A 75 -11.67 -28.34 3.40
C LEU A 75 -10.92 -27.55 2.33
N ASN A 76 -11.64 -26.71 1.57
CA ASN A 76 -11.01 -25.83 0.58
C ASN A 76 -10.04 -24.80 1.19
N LEU A 77 -10.22 -24.37 2.44
CA LEU A 77 -9.26 -23.48 3.11
C LEU A 77 -8.24 -24.24 3.98
N ARG A 78 -8.49 -25.50 4.27
CA ARG A 78 -7.61 -26.30 5.13
C ARG A 78 -6.23 -26.47 4.49
N GLY A 79 -5.18 -26.19 5.27
CA GLY A 79 -3.78 -26.35 4.84
C GLY A 79 -3.22 -25.13 4.13
N LEU A 80 -4.04 -24.10 3.83
CA LEU A 80 -3.53 -22.83 3.36
C LEU A 80 -2.76 -22.12 4.47
N CYS A 81 -1.49 -21.83 4.22
CA CYS A 81 -0.62 -21.05 5.09
C CYS A 81 -0.43 -19.66 4.47
N LEU A 82 -0.68 -18.61 5.24
CA LEU A 82 -0.46 -17.22 4.81
C LEU A 82 0.57 -16.56 5.71
N ARG A 83 1.51 -15.83 5.09
CA ARG A 83 2.50 -15.00 5.77
C ARG A 83 2.43 -13.58 5.25
N ALA A 84 2.77 -12.62 6.12
CA ALA A 84 2.95 -11.25 5.70
C ALA A 84 4.22 -11.15 4.84
N GLY A 85 4.12 -10.53 3.66
CA GLY A 85 5.28 -10.14 2.86
C GLY A 85 5.78 -8.75 3.27
N GLU A 86 6.84 -8.28 2.62
CA GLU A 86 7.36 -6.94 2.81
C GLU A 86 6.51 -5.93 2.01
N PRO A 87 5.74 -5.06 2.68
CA PRO A 87 4.91 -4.09 1.99
C PRO A 87 5.74 -2.91 1.48
N ALA A 88 5.56 -2.55 0.22
CA ALA A 88 6.17 -1.33 -0.33
C ALA A 88 5.56 -0.08 0.34
N PRO A 89 6.39 0.96 0.60
CA PRO A 89 5.89 2.21 1.14
C PRO A 89 4.94 2.92 0.17
N GLY A 90 4.03 3.76 0.72
CA GLY A 90 3.10 4.52 -0.10
C GLY A 90 2.51 5.71 0.63
N PHE A 91 1.59 6.45 0.00
CA PHE A 91 1.04 7.69 0.52
C PHE A 91 -0.28 7.48 1.27
N ALA A 92 -0.48 8.25 2.34
CA ALA A 92 -1.75 8.28 3.07
C ALA A 92 -2.92 8.67 2.14
N GLY A 93 -4.08 8.07 2.35
CA GLY A 93 -5.28 8.29 1.54
C GLY A 93 -5.29 7.56 0.19
N ALA A 94 -4.14 7.11 -0.31
CA ALA A 94 -4.06 6.30 -1.52
C ALA A 94 -4.34 4.81 -1.23
N PRO A 95 -4.87 4.05 -2.20
CA PRO A 95 -4.98 2.61 -2.06
C PRO A 95 -3.59 1.98 -2.10
N LEU A 96 -3.20 1.32 -1.01
CA LEU A 96 -1.93 0.62 -0.89
C LEU A 96 -2.14 -0.89 -0.97
N GLN A 97 -1.14 -1.57 -1.51
CA GLN A 97 -1.11 -3.03 -1.57
C GLN A 97 -0.28 -3.57 -0.42
N TYR A 98 -0.87 -4.47 0.35
CA TYR A 98 -0.18 -5.24 1.37
C TYR A 98 0.00 -6.66 0.88
N PRO A 99 1.24 -7.10 0.59
CA PRO A 99 1.51 -8.41 0.02
C PRO A 99 1.33 -9.50 1.08
N LEU A 100 0.68 -10.58 0.69
CA LEU A 100 0.52 -11.80 1.46
C LEU A 100 1.13 -12.95 0.67
N LEU A 101 2.03 -13.68 1.29
CA LEU A 101 2.63 -14.88 0.70
C LEU A 101 1.79 -16.09 1.12
N SER A 102 1.34 -16.86 0.16
CA SER A 102 0.64 -18.12 0.40
C SER A 102 1.57 -19.28 0.16
N HIS A 103 1.46 -20.29 1.02
CA HIS A 103 2.12 -21.58 0.83
C HIS A 103 1.10 -22.69 1.05
N THR A 104 1.00 -23.61 0.11
CA THR A 104 0.03 -24.69 0.18
C THR A 104 0.49 -25.93 -0.60
N HIS A 105 0.04 -27.09 -0.14
CA HIS A 105 0.29 -28.38 -0.83
C HIS A 105 -0.81 -28.73 -1.83
N HIS A 106 -2.00 -28.11 -1.72
CA HIS A 106 -3.15 -28.40 -2.54
C HIS A 106 -3.70 -27.10 -3.15
N GLY A 107 -4.46 -27.22 -4.24
CA GLY A 107 -5.15 -26.08 -4.81
C GLY A 107 -6.32 -25.61 -3.93
N HIS A 108 -6.52 -24.29 -3.84
CA HIS A 108 -7.60 -23.65 -3.13
C HIS A 108 -8.40 -22.75 -4.09
N GLY A 109 -9.69 -22.99 -4.22
CA GLY A 109 -10.52 -22.24 -5.15
C GLY A 109 -11.16 -21.00 -4.52
N ALA A 110 -11.29 -19.94 -5.33
CA ALA A 110 -12.06 -18.74 -5.03
C ALA A 110 -11.74 -18.10 -3.66
N VAL A 111 -10.45 -17.99 -3.33
CA VAL A 111 -9.97 -17.36 -2.10
C VAL A 111 -9.99 -15.84 -2.25
N GLY A 112 -10.66 -15.15 -1.35
CA GLY A 112 -10.70 -13.69 -1.26
C GLY A 112 -10.12 -13.20 0.06
N VAL A 113 -9.44 -12.03 0.01
CA VAL A 113 -8.87 -11.39 1.20
C VAL A 113 -9.40 -9.96 1.30
N ARG A 114 -9.92 -9.58 2.46
CA ARG A 114 -10.44 -8.23 2.72
C ARG A 114 -10.21 -7.79 4.16
N LEU A 115 -10.31 -6.49 4.41
CA LEU A 115 -10.30 -5.96 5.77
C LEU A 115 -11.58 -6.36 6.53
N LEU A 116 -11.43 -6.58 7.85
CA LEU A 116 -12.56 -6.96 8.69
C LEU A 116 -13.53 -5.79 8.94
N ARG A 117 -13.01 -4.59 9.21
CA ARG A 117 -13.81 -3.42 9.61
C ARG A 117 -14.15 -2.50 8.46
N GLU A 118 -13.28 -2.40 7.46
CA GLU A 118 -13.46 -1.55 6.29
C GLU A 118 -13.41 -2.44 5.05
N PRO A 119 -14.56 -2.89 4.54
CA PRO A 119 -14.59 -3.72 3.34
C PRO A 119 -14.25 -2.85 2.11
N PHE A 120 -12.96 -2.67 1.87
CA PHE A 120 -12.46 -2.07 0.64
C PHE A 120 -11.44 -3.03 -0.01
N PRO A 121 -11.64 -3.39 -1.27
CA PRO A 121 -12.87 -3.19 -2.05
C PRO A 121 -14.06 -3.96 -1.46
N ALA A 122 -15.27 -3.48 -1.71
CA ALA A 122 -16.50 -4.09 -1.18
C ALA A 122 -16.63 -5.59 -1.54
N GLN A 123 -16.10 -5.96 -2.70
CA GLN A 123 -15.94 -7.34 -3.13
C GLN A 123 -14.46 -7.57 -3.48
N PRO A 124 -13.70 -8.30 -2.64
CA PRO A 124 -12.32 -8.63 -2.96
C PRO A 124 -12.26 -9.52 -4.20
N PRO A 125 -11.23 -9.38 -5.02
CA PRO A 125 -11.00 -10.31 -6.12
C PRO A 125 -10.82 -11.71 -5.54
N ARG A 126 -11.50 -12.68 -6.15
CA ARG A 126 -11.37 -14.09 -5.82
C ARG A 126 -10.29 -14.68 -6.71
N VAL A 127 -9.33 -15.33 -6.09
CA VAL A 127 -8.16 -15.89 -6.77
C VAL A 127 -8.09 -17.37 -6.46
N ASP A 128 -7.82 -18.18 -7.47
CA ASP A 128 -7.49 -19.57 -7.28
C ASP A 128 -6.01 -19.69 -6.95
N ILE A 129 -5.70 -20.36 -5.86
CA ILE A 129 -4.32 -20.56 -5.40
C ILE A 129 -3.92 -21.97 -5.78
N GLY A 130 -2.94 -22.10 -6.66
CA GLY A 130 -2.33 -23.38 -7.02
C GLY A 130 -1.44 -23.93 -5.89
N PRO A 131 -1.03 -25.20 -5.99
CA PRO A 131 -0.05 -25.78 -5.05
C PRO A 131 1.31 -25.06 -5.18
N GLY A 132 2.03 -24.98 -4.06
CA GLY A 132 3.31 -24.27 -3.94
C GLY A 132 3.20 -22.89 -3.32
N GLU A 133 4.07 -21.98 -3.73
CA GLU A 133 4.11 -20.62 -3.26
C GLU A 133 3.29 -19.70 -4.20
N GLY A 134 2.45 -18.89 -3.60
CA GLY A 134 1.62 -17.91 -4.30
C GLY A 134 1.70 -16.53 -3.65
N ARG A 135 1.17 -15.54 -4.32
CA ARG A 135 1.08 -14.16 -3.80
C ARG A 135 -0.36 -13.67 -3.90
N LEU A 136 -0.86 -13.19 -2.79
CA LEU A 136 -2.12 -12.46 -2.69
C LEU A 136 -1.81 -11.02 -2.31
N SER A 137 -2.65 -10.09 -2.67
CA SER A 137 -2.53 -8.70 -2.25
C SER A 137 -3.81 -8.24 -1.56
N LEU A 138 -3.65 -7.64 -0.40
CA LEU A 138 -4.71 -6.92 0.27
C LEU A 138 -4.62 -5.44 -0.12
N VAL A 139 -5.70 -4.88 -0.61
CA VAL A 139 -5.78 -3.42 -0.85
C VAL A 139 -6.42 -2.76 0.37
N TRP A 140 -5.76 -1.71 0.88
CA TRP A 140 -6.25 -0.93 2.01
C TRP A 140 -5.90 0.55 1.86
N ARG A 141 -6.56 1.42 2.63
CA ARG A 141 -6.32 2.87 2.60
C ARG A 141 -5.93 3.36 3.99
N PRO A 142 -4.66 3.66 4.23
CA PRO A 142 -4.23 4.26 5.48
C PRO A 142 -4.73 5.70 5.60
N GLN A 143 -5.21 6.06 6.79
CA GLN A 143 -5.73 7.41 7.05
C GLN A 143 -4.64 8.38 7.51
N GLY A 144 -3.55 7.88 8.07
CA GLY A 144 -2.45 8.67 8.59
C GLY A 144 -1.09 8.26 8.02
N ARG A 145 -0.05 8.98 8.39
CA ARG A 145 1.34 8.68 8.06
C ARG A 145 2.01 7.82 9.14
N GLY A 146 3.21 7.34 8.85
CA GLY A 146 4.04 6.57 9.76
C GLY A 146 3.96 5.07 9.54
N LEU A 147 4.43 4.29 10.50
CA LEU A 147 4.31 2.85 10.46
C LEU A 147 2.90 2.43 10.83
N GLN A 148 2.17 1.90 9.87
CA GLN A 148 0.77 1.54 10.06
C GLN A 148 0.50 0.07 9.74
N HIS A 149 -0.46 -0.50 10.47
CA HIS A 149 -0.97 -1.84 10.22
C HIS A 149 -2.27 -1.79 9.43
N PRO A 150 -2.50 -2.68 8.47
CA PRO A 150 -3.79 -2.77 7.77
C PRO A 150 -4.93 -3.18 8.69
N GLY A 151 -4.62 -3.70 9.88
CA GLY A 151 -5.61 -4.21 10.82
C GLY A 151 -5.96 -5.69 10.59
N PRO A 152 -7.02 -6.19 11.23
CA PRO A 152 -7.44 -7.57 11.05
C PRO A 152 -8.05 -7.78 9.66
N ILE A 153 -7.62 -8.87 9.00
CA ILE A 153 -8.08 -9.29 7.69
C ILE A 153 -8.97 -10.52 7.78
N VAL A 154 -9.88 -10.65 6.84
CA VAL A 154 -10.72 -11.82 6.63
C VAL A 154 -10.26 -12.51 5.36
N VAL A 155 -9.93 -13.77 5.48
CA VAL A 155 -9.68 -14.66 4.34
C VAL A 155 -10.91 -15.52 4.19
N GLU A 156 -11.51 -15.53 3.02
CA GLU A 156 -12.80 -16.19 2.79
C GLU A 156 -12.83 -16.97 1.47
N SER A 157 -13.64 -17.99 1.41
CA SER A 157 -13.92 -18.74 0.19
C SER A 157 -15.36 -19.23 0.13
N TRP A 158 -15.85 -19.41 -1.09
CA TRP A 158 -17.17 -20.00 -1.40
C TRP A 158 -17.07 -21.29 -2.22
N ALA A 159 -15.86 -21.70 -2.55
CA ALA A 159 -15.68 -22.93 -3.32
C ALA A 159 -15.97 -24.16 -2.47
N PRO A 160 -16.42 -25.30 -3.10
CA PRO A 160 -16.54 -25.47 -4.57
C PRO A 160 -17.90 -25.01 -5.14
N LEU A 161 -19.01 -25.13 -4.41
CA LEU A 161 -20.36 -25.00 -4.96
C LEU A 161 -21.04 -23.65 -4.65
N GLY A 162 -20.40 -22.75 -3.92
CA GLY A 162 -20.99 -21.48 -3.55
C GLY A 162 -22.13 -21.52 -2.54
N MET A 163 -22.54 -22.70 -2.08
CA MET A 163 -23.62 -22.88 -1.10
C MET A 163 -23.26 -22.39 0.28
N PHE A 164 -21.97 -22.48 0.64
CA PHE A 164 -21.45 -22.04 1.91
C PHE A 164 -20.35 -21.00 1.70
N ARG A 165 -20.24 -20.11 2.67
CA ARG A 165 -19.12 -19.21 2.85
C ARG A 165 -18.32 -19.69 4.05
N CYS A 166 -17.02 -19.94 3.85
CA CYS A 166 -16.09 -20.19 4.94
C CYS A 166 -15.11 -19.04 5.06
N TRP A 167 -14.70 -18.68 6.29
CA TRP A 167 -13.74 -17.62 6.53
C TRP A 167 -12.96 -17.82 7.82
N GLY A 168 -11.79 -17.20 7.87
CA GLY A 168 -11.02 -17.01 9.08
C GLY A 168 -10.54 -15.58 9.22
N VAL A 169 -10.20 -15.17 10.43
CA VAL A 169 -9.73 -13.83 10.75
C VAL A 169 -8.29 -13.90 11.25
N TRP A 170 -7.44 -13.01 10.72
CA TRP A 170 -6.05 -12.91 11.07
C TRP A 170 -5.59 -11.45 11.10
N ARG A 171 -4.63 -11.14 11.96
CA ARG A 171 -3.94 -9.86 11.98
C ARG A 171 -2.48 -10.10 11.57
N PRO A 172 -2.07 -9.67 10.36
CA PRO A 172 -0.68 -9.76 9.95
C PRO A 172 0.20 -8.87 10.84
N PRO A 173 1.38 -9.34 11.25
CA PRO A 173 2.26 -8.60 12.16
C PRO A 173 3.01 -7.46 11.50
N GLY A 174 3.15 -7.48 10.17
CA GLY A 174 3.96 -6.52 9.42
C GLY A 174 3.34 -5.13 9.39
N GLN A 175 4.18 -4.10 9.56
CA GLN A 175 3.83 -2.70 9.40
C GLN A 175 4.20 -2.21 8.00
N GLN A 176 3.43 -1.30 7.46
CA GLN A 176 3.71 -0.62 6.20
C GLN A 176 4.06 0.83 6.47
N LEU A 177 5.14 1.30 5.86
CA LEU A 177 5.53 2.71 5.95
C LEU A 177 4.61 3.55 5.06
N VAL A 178 3.92 4.49 5.68
CA VAL A 178 2.96 5.37 5.01
C VAL A 178 3.51 6.79 5.01
N TYR A 179 3.75 7.33 3.83
CA TYR A 179 4.18 8.70 3.63
C TYR A 179 3.02 9.69 3.82
N PRO A 180 3.29 10.94 4.23
CA PRO A 180 2.25 11.96 4.24
C PRO A 180 1.64 12.14 2.85
N ALA A 181 0.33 12.36 2.79
CA ALA A 181 -0.33 12.69 1.52
C ALA A 181 0.25 14.01 0.97
N PRO A 182 0.77 14.04 -0.27
CA PRO A 182 1.37 15.26 -0.82
C PRO A 182 0.27 16.29 -1.10
N LEU A 183 0.32 17.41 -0.40
CA LEU A 183 -0.59 18.56 -0.60
C LEU A 183 0.22 19.79 -1.00
N PRO A 184 -0.12 20.49 -2.07
CA PRO A 184 0.54 21.74 -2.42
C PRO A 184 0.40 22.76 -1.29
N GLY A 185 1.50 23.44 -0.96
CA GLY A 185 1.49 24.43 0.11
C GLY A 185 2.81 25.19 0.20
N PRO A 186 2.87 26.28 0.98
CA PRO A 186 4.09 27.03 1.20
C PRO A 186 5.11 26.17 1.98
N VAL A 187 6.35 26.17 1.48
CA VAL A 187 7.49 25.48 2.06
C VAL A 187 8.63 26.44 2.21
N GLY A 188 9.31 26.42 3.34
CA GLY A 188 10.55 27.16 3.52
C GLY A 188 11.62 26.54 2.61
N ARG A 189 12.24 27.36 1.79
CA ARG A 189 13.36 26.96 0.92
C ARG A 189 14.57 27.80 1.30
N TRP A 190 15.62 27.13 1.72
CA TRP A 190 16.86 27.79 2.05
C TRP A 190 17.99 27.21 1.19
N CYS A 191 18.67 28.08 0.47
CA CYS A 191 19.89 27.72 -0.23
C CYS A 191 21.05 28.28 0.59
N PRO A 192 21.98 27.46 1.08
CA PRO A 192 23.19 28.00 1.72
C PRO A 192 23.86 28.95 0.75
N PRO A 193 24.35 30.12 1.24
CA PRO A 193 25.21 30.95 0.42
C PRO A 193 26.34 30.04 -0.08
N GLN A 194 26.53 30.01 -1.39
CA GLN A 194 27.67 29.29 -1.96
C GLN A 194 28.91 29.95 -1.36
N ALA A 195 29.56 29.25 -0.43
CA ALA A 195 30.94 29.61 -0.12
C ALA A 195 31.67 29.53 -1.44
N ASP A 196 32.24 30.68 -1.87
CA ASP A 196 33.04 30.77 -3.06
C ASP A 196 34.20 29.76 -2.93
N ARG A 197 33.94 28.52 -3.34
CA ARG A 197 35.00 27.55 -3.59
C ARG A 197 35.66 27.98 -4.88
N GLU A 198 36.58 28.96 -4.70
CA GLU A 198 37.41 29.39 -5.76
C GLU A 198 38.17 28.18 -6.33
N GLY A 199 37.84 27.82 -7.57
CA GLY A 199 38.74 27.08 -8.40
C GLY A 199 38.68 25.54 -8.42
N GLU A 200 37.77 24.86 -7.71
CA GLU A 200 37.72 23.39 -7.70
C GLU A 200 36.65 22.79 -8.62
N GLY A 201 36.62 23.17 -9.88
CA GLY A 201 35.77 22.58 -10.90
C GLY A 201 36.39 22.56 -12.28
N ALA A 202 36.14 21.54 -13.07
CA ALA A 202 36.53 21.56 -14.47
C ALA A 202 35.85 22.74 -15.18
N TRP A 203 36.61 23.49 -15.95
CA TRP A 203 36.13 24.59 -16.78
C TRP A 203 35.05 24.07 -17.76
N TRP A 204 33.87 24.74 -17.78
CA TRP A 204 32.74 24.28 -18.55
C TRP A 204 32.38 25.21 -19.71
N ASP A 205 32.21 26.53 -19.45
CA ASP A 205 31.67 27.47 -20.43
C ASP A 205 32.10 28.91 -20.14
N LEU A 206 31.88 29.79 -21.13
CA LEU A 206 32.11 31.23 -21.04
C LEU A 206 30.79 31.97 -21.14
N THR A 207 30.50 32.84 -20.19
CA THR A 207 29.31 33.71 -20.20
C THR A 207 29.71 35.18 -20.15
N ALA A 208 28.82 36.08 -20.61
CA ALA A 208 29.08 37.51 -20.52
C ALA A 208 29.31 37.94 -19.07
N HIS A 209 30.39 38.70 -18.82
CA HIS A 209 30.72 39.25 -17.51
C HIS A 209 29.73 40.35 -17.12
N ARG A 210 29.25 40.36 -15.89
CA ARG A 210 28.41 41.39 -15.31
C ARG A 210 29.22 42.25 -14.30
N PRO A 211 28.82 43.50 -14.07
CA PRO A 211 29.54 44.38 -13.15
C PRO A 211 29.63 43.84 -11.70
N GLU A 212 28.69 42.99 -11.30
CA GLU A 212 28.62 42.34 -10.00
C GLU A 212 29.53 41.09 -9.88
N ASP A 213 30.06 40.60 -11.00
CA ASP A 213 30.96 39.45 -11.02
C ASP A 213 32.38 39.86 -10.62
N GLY A 214 32.99 39.18 -9.67
CA GLY A 214 34.37 39.47 -9.25
C GLY A 214 35.41 39.30 -10.36
N LEU A 215 36.44 40.14 -10.39
CA LEU A 215 37.50 40.10 -11.40
C LEU A 215 38.29 38.78 -11.46
N ALA A 216 38.31 38.01 -10.37
CA ALA A 216 38.92 36.68 -10.31
C ALA A 216 38.34 35.67 -11.31
N ARG A 217 37.11 35.88 -11.73
CA ARG A 217 36.37 34.98 -12.67
C ARG A 217 36.49 35.40 -14.14
N VAL A 218 37.12 36.49 -14.42
CA VAL A 218 37.27 36.98 -15.79
C VAL A 218 38.18 36.04 -16.60
N ALA A 219 37.71 35.71 -17.81
CA ALA A 219 38.50 34.92 -18.77
C ALA A 219 39.55 35.77 -19.46
N TRP A 220 40.60 36.15 -18.72
CA TRP A 220 41.68 37.04 -19.17
C TRP A 220 42.29 36.65 -20.52
N GLY A 221 42.40 35.33 -20.81
CA GLY A 221 42.92 34.86 -22.08
C GLY A 221 42.01 35.12 -23.28
N VAL A 222 40.69 35.31 -23.08
CA VAL A 222 39.71 35.67 -24.12
C VAL A 222 39.74 37.20 -24.31
N LEU A 223 39.79 37.93 -23.21
CA LEU A 223 39.89 39.39 -23.25
C LEU A 223 41.21 39.86 -23.96
N ALA A 224 42.33 39.21 -23.67
CA ALA A 224 43.61 39.49 -24.30
C ALA A 224 43.66 39.23 -25.80
N ARG A 225 42.77 38.38 -26.33
CA ARG A 225 42.63 38.08 -27.74
C ARG A 225 41.57 38.92 -28.45
N GLY A 226 41.06 39.98 -27.80
CA GLY A 226 40.05 40.89 -28.36
C GLY A 226 38.62 40.37 -28.24
N GLY A 227 38.37 39.28 -27.53
CA GLY A 227 37.05 38.82 -27.14
C GLY A 227 36.49 39.73 -26.03
N GLY A 228 35.20 39.98 -26.03
CA GLY A 228 34.54 40.82 -25.01
C GLY A 228 34.73 40.29 -23.57
N TRP A 229 34.30 41.11 -22.60
CA TRP A 229 34.34 40.73 -21.20
C TRP A 229 33.51 39.46 -20.96
N GLN A 230 34.22 38.37 -20.66
CA GLN A 230 33.60 37.05 -20.40
C GLN A 230 34.09 36.50 -19.06
N ARG A 231 33.19 35.81 -18.36
CA ARG A 231 33.48 35.11 -17.12
C ARG A 231 33.53 33.59 -17.36
N ARG A 232 34.48 32.94 -16.68
CA ARG A 232 34.56 31.48 -16.65
C ARG A 232 33.45 30.90 -15.81
N ARG A 233 32.74 29.95 -16.34
CA ARG A 233 31.75 29.15 -15.63
C ARG A 233 32.33 27.76 -15.35
N PHE A 234 32.34 27.36 -14.10
CA PHE A 234 32.85 26.08 -13.67
C PHE A 234 31.76 25.03 -13.58
N ALA A 235 32.08 23.73 -13.86
CA ALA A 235 31.16 22.63 -13.66
C ALA A 235 30.83 22.51 -12.16
N GLY A 236 29.57 22.76 -11.78
CA GLY A 236 29.13 22.83 -10.39
C GLY A 236 28.51 24.18 -9.98
N GLU A 237 28.62 25.25 -10.80
CA GLU A 237 27.91 26.54 -10.59
C GLU A 237 26.41 26.46 -10.85
N GLY A 238 25.86 25.27 -11.09
CA GLY A 238 24.45 25.03 -11.29
C GLY A 238 23.76 24.57 -10.02
N GLN A 239 22.89 25.40 -9.47
CA GLN A 239 21.95 25.10 -8.41
C GLN A 239 22.58 24.54 -7.13
N GLY A 240 22.93 25.43 -6.20
CA GLY A 240 23.27 25.08 -4.84
C GLY A 240 22.22 24.12 -4.25
N ALA A 241 22.65 23.21 -3.40
CA ALA A 241 21.77 22.27 -2.74
C ALA A 241 20.63 23.03 -2.04
N GLN A 242 19.40 22.77 -2.42
CA GLN A 242 18.22 23.40 -1.85
C GLN A 242 17.81 22.65 -0.59
N TRP A 243 17.71 23.35 0.54
CA TRP A 243 17.15 22.80 1.75
C TRP A 243 15.66 23.10 1.84
N LEU A 244 14.87 22.04 2.03
CA LEU A 244 13.44 22.12 2.27
C LEU A 244 13.20 22.08 3.79
N GLN A 245 12.45 23.06 4.29
CA GLN A 245 12.09 23.14 5.71
C GLN A 245 10.60 23.46 5.87
N HIS A 246 10.03 23.16 7.01
CA HIS A 246 8.63 23.46 7.27
C HIS A 246 8.37 24.98 7.29
N HIS A 247 7.17 25.37 6.88
CA HIS A 247 6.75 26.76 6.98
C HIS A 247 6.09 27.00 8.35
N PRO A 248 6.59 27.95 9.16
CA PRO A 248 6.16 28.14 10.54
C PRO A 248 4.67 28.48 10.72
N ALA A 249 4.05 29.07 9.68
CA ALA A 249 2.63 29.41 9.72
C ALA A 249 1.66 28.25 9.48
N LEU A 250 2.17 27.06 9.12
CA LEU A 250 1.29 25.91 8.84
C LEU A 250 1.20 24.98 10.06
N PRO A 251 0.01 24.39 10.30
CA PRO A 251 -0.12 23.26 11.21
C PRO A 251 0.82 22.13 10.78
N ARG A 252 1.43 21.44 11.75
CA ARG A 252 2.48 20.44 11.53
C ARG A 252 2.13 19.42 10.44
N GLU A 253 0.95 18.80 10.51
CA GLU A 253 0.53 17.80 9.52
C GLU A 253 0.45 18.38 8.10
N ARG A 254 -0.04 19.61 7.96
CA ARG A 254 -0.08 20.30 6.68
C ARG A 254 1.32 20.69 6.19
N ALA A 255 2.21 21.07 7.09
CA ALA A 255 3.59 21.38 6.75
C ALA A 255 4.32 20.13 6.22
N LEU A 256 4.14 18.97 6.86
CA LEU A 256 4.72 17.72 6.41
C LEU A 256 4.13 17.25 5.05
N ALA A 257 2.84 17.47 4.84
CA ALA A 257 2.19 17.20 3.56
C ALA A 257 2.71 18.12 2.43
N ALA A 258 2.94 19.40 2.74
CA ALA A 258 3.54 20.36 1.81
C ALA A 258 5.00 20.01 1.49
N LEU A 259 5.78 19.60 2.50
CA LEU A 259 7.14 19.11 2.31
C LEU A 259 7.19 17.85 1.44
N ALA A 260 6.26 16.91 1.61
CA ALA A 260 6.17 15.74 0.75
C ALA A 260 5.92 16.13 -0.73
N ALA A 261 5.05 17.10 -0.97
CA ALA A 261 4.82 17.63 -2.31
C ALA A 261 6.07 18.29 -2.89
N ALA A 262 6.78 19.11 -2.09
CA ALA A 262 8.02 19.79 -2.51
C ALA A 262 9.16 18.80 -2.80
N VAL A 263 9.28 17.72 -2.02
CA VAL A 263 10.24 16.62 -2.28
C VAL A 263 9.97 15.97 -3.63
N LEU A 264 8.70 15.67 -3.93
CA LEU A 264 8.33 15.07 -5.22
C LEU A 264 8.57 16.03 -6.40
N GLU A 265 8.34 17.32 -6.20
CA GLU A 265 8.60 18.37 -7.20
C GLU A 265 10.10 18.50 -7.48
N ALA A 266 10.93 18.57 -6.42
CA ALA A 266 12.38 18.67 -6.53
C ALA A 266 13.00 17.41 -7.20
N ASP A 267 12.49 16.23 -6.89
CA ASP A 267 12.90 14.97 -7.54
C ASP A 267 12.57 14.97 -9.03
N ARG A 268 11.35 15.40 -9.42
CA ARG A 268 10.95 15.52 -10.83
C ARG A 268 11.78 16.57 -11.59
N ALA A 269 12.12 17.68 -10.94
CA ALA A 269 12.96 18.72 -11.49
C ALA A 269 14.46 18.32 -11.55
N GLY A 270 14.82 17.21 -10.95
CA GLY A 270 16.19 16.72 -10.89
C GLY A 270 17.13 17.64 -10.10
N ILE A 271 16.64 18.38 -9.14
CA ILE A 271 17.39 19.31 -8.29
C ILE A 271 18.08 18.54 -7.17
N THR A 272 19.23 19.01 -6.70
CA THR A 272 19.86 18.50 -5.48
C THR A 272 19.20 19.16 -4.28
N TYR A 273 18.59 18.37 -3.39
CA TYR A 273 17.84 18.86 -2.23
C TYR A 273 18.13 18.06 -0.97
N GLY A 274 18.09 18.76 0.16
CA GLY A 274 18.09 18.20 1.51
C GLY A 274 16.79 18.55 2.23
N LEU A 275 16.54 17.89 3.35
CA LEU A 275 15.36 18.11 4.17
C LEU A 275 15.81 18.47 5.59
N ARG A 276 15.26 19.55 6.15
CA ARG A 276 15.48 19.98 7.51
C ARG A 276 14.19 19.82 8.30
N LEU A 277 14.25 18.99 9.33
CA LEU A 277 13.14 18.73 10.25
C LEU A 277 13.61 18.97 11.70
N ASP A 278 12.66 19.28 12.58
CA ASP A 278 12.94 19.41 14.00
C ASP A 278 13.45 18.07 14.57
N GLY A 279 14.75 17.95 14.79
CA GLY A 279 15.38 16.76 15.34
C GLY A 279 16.04 15.78 14.35
N SER A 280 15.83 15.94 13.04
CA SER A 280 16.53 15.12 12.05
C SER A 280 16.70 15.83 10.71
N ASP A 281 17.95 15.99 10.28
CA ASP A 281 18.27 16.54 8.98
C ASP A 281 18.65 15.42 7.99
N VAL A 282 18.08 15.47 6.80
CA VAL A 282 18.49 14.59 5.70
C VAL A 282 19.42 15.38 4.79
N PRO A 283 20.72 15.00 4.68
CA PRO A 283 21.70 15.74 3.89
C PRO A 283 21.28 15.81 2.41
N PRO A 284 21.75 16.84 1.69
CA PRO A 284 21.41 17.02 0.29
C PRO A 284 21.85 15.83 -0.56
N GLY A 285 21.00 15.45 -1.47
CA GLY A 285 21.21 14.38 -2.43
C GLY A 285 20.31 14.53 -3.64
N ARG A 286 20.35 13.58 -4.55
CA ARG A 286 19.61 13.59 -5.81
C ARG A 286 19.07 12.20 -6.15
N GLY A 287 17.93 12.16 -6.81
CA GLY A 287 17.34 10.94 -7.38
C GLY A 287 16.54 10.11 -6.38
N ARG A 288 16.14 8.92 -6.83
CA ARG A 288 15.15 8.08 -6.17
C ARG A 288 15.50 7.73 -4.71
N ALA A 289 16.75 7.40 -4.44
CA ALA A 289 17.18 7.05 -3.08
C ALA A 289 17.04 8.24 -2.11
N GLN A 290 17.33 9.47 -2.58
CA GLN A 290 17.17 10.69 -1.79
C GLN A 290 15.69 10.97 -1.52
N ARG A 291 14.84 10.85 -2.54
CA ARG A 291 13.39 10.99 -2.41
C ARG A 291 12.84 10.05 -1.34
N ASP A 292 13.20 8.77 -1.43
CA ASP A 292 12.68 7.74 -0.52
C ASP A 292 13.17 7.97 0.92
N ARG A 293 14.42 8.45 1.12
CA ARG A 293 14.92 8.87 2.44
C ARG A 293 14.15 10.06 3.02
N CYS A 294 13.93 11.11 2.21
CA CYS A 294 13.21 12.29 2.66
C CYS A 294 11.75 11.95 3.01
N LEU A 295 11.06 11.17 2.17
CA LEU A 295 9.69 10.74 2.44
C LEU A 295 9.59 9.85 3.67
N ALA A 296 10.57 8.97 3.91
CA ALA A 296 10.62 8.15 5.12
C ALA A 296 10.84 9.02 6.38
N ALA A 297 11.74 10.01 6.32
CA ALA A 297 11.94 10.95 7.41
C ALA A 297 10.65 11.75 7.73
N LEU A 298 9.91 12.20 6.70
CA LEU A 298 8.62 12.88 6.86
C LEU A 298 7.55 11.97 7.46
N ALA A 299 7.54 10.69 7.10
CA ALA A 299 6.61 9.71 7.66
C ALA A 299 6.85 9.46 9.15
N LEU A 300 8.11 9.38 9.56
CA LEU A 300 8.53 9.05 10.93
C LEU A 300 8.72 10.28 11.83
N ALA A 301 8.60 11.49 11.28
CA ALA A 301 8.69 12.72 12.06
C ALA A 301 7.66 12.71 13.20
N PRO A 302 8.06 13.05 14.46
CA PRO A 302 7.19 12.99 15.62
C PRO A 302 6.01 13.95 15.52
#